data_bfbdfe81a791a11f58ac7d1950acccf6
#
_entry.id   bfbdfe81a791a11f58ac7d1950acccf6
#
_cell.length_a   1.000
_cell.length_b   1.000
_cell.length_c   1.000
_cell.angle_alpha   90.00
_cell.angle_beta   90.00
_cell.angle_gamma   90.00
#
_symmetry.space_group_name_H-M   'P 1'
#
loop_
_entity.id
_entity.type
_entity.pdbx_description
1 polymer ?
#
loop_
_entity_poly.entity_id
_entity_poly.type
_entity_poly.pdbx_seq_one_letter_code
_entity_poly.pdbx_strand_id
1 'polypeptide(L)'
;MQRFCKLITICISFLFILFISCKNNINRNDITYSLPDTLKIGTIYSPTTFFIFRGDTLGYEYERILNFTSSNNITAKFIIYNNLSEMIEMLDSGKIDIIAYEVPIINEYKNIVLHCGTENITNQVLVQQKNKDLILNVTQLVGKNIYVTKDSKYELRLKNLDNELGGGIVIHSLNADSIIPEDLIKLVSEGKISYTIIDRDIAKLNKTYFKNIDINLPVSFEQRASWAVNKHNYRLAEYIDTWSKQLNSQITSKQILKRYFELSKNEELTSRPKIDIKNGIISEYDHIFKKYAKEIHWDWKLLAAQAWSESHFDTAAVSWAGAKGLMQLMPSTARAYGVSPDNITNPELNIKAAVANIKDLNSIFSSKILDEQERIKFILAAYNSGAGHILDAIALAKKYGKDPQKWSDNVNITLQWKANPEYFNDNVCKFGYFRGSQTIAYVKKVEDCYNYFSTKIK
;
A
#
# COMPACT_ATOMS: atom_id res chain seq x y z
N MET A 1 -14.39 81.14 16.91
CA MET A 1 -13.91 79.87 17.43
C MET A 1 -15.03 78.84 17.65
N GLN A 2 -16.19 79.17 18.22
CA GLN A 2 -17.30 78.23 18.47
C GLN A 2 -17.95 77.60 17.23
N ARG A 3 -18.01 78.31 16.08
CA ARG A 3 -18.57 77.76 14.81
C ARG A 3 -17.66 76.74 14.12
N PHE A 4 -16.35 76.87 14.29
CA PHE A 4 -15.36 75.90 13.74
C PHE A 4 -15.35 74.57 14.52
N CYS A 5 -15.50 74.60 15.84
CA CYS A 5 -15.60 73.40 16.67
C CYS A 5 -16.87 72.58 16.37
N LYS A 6 -18.02 73.21 16.08
CA LYS A 6 -19.26 72.51 15.73
C LYS A 6 -19.16 71.80 14.35
N LEU A 7 -18.43 72.37 13.39
CA LEU A 7 -18.27 71.75 12.10
C LEU A 7 -17.36 70.51 12.16
N ILE A 8 -16.28 70.57 12.96
CA ILE A 8 -15.38 69.45 13.18
C ILE A 8 -16.09 68.29 13.90
N THR A 9 -16.95 68.60 14.90
CA THR A 9 -17.71 67.57 15.62
C THR A 9 -18.73 66.87 14.71
N ILE A 10 -19.39 67.59 13.82
CA ILE A 10 -20.33 67.01 12.84
C ILE A 10 -19.60 66.20 11.80
N CYS A 11 -18.43 66.61 11.29
CA CYS A 11 -17.62 65.80 10.37
C CYS A 11 -17.08 64.49 10.99
N ILE A 12 -16.66 64.55 12.27
CA ILE A 12 -16.21 63.38 13.00
C ILE A 12 -17.37 62.39 13.26
N SER A 13 -18.57 62.91 13.60
CA SER A 13 -19.77 62.07 13.74
C SER A 13 -20.21 61.43 12.41
N PHE A 14 -20.07 62.13 11.30
CA PHE A 14 -20.37 61.55 9.98
C PHE A 14 -19.33 60.49 9.52
N LEU A 15 -18.06 60.69 9.86
CA LEU A 15 -17.03 59.70 9.62
C LEU A 15 -17.27 58.42 10.47
N PHE A 16 -17.70 58.55 11.72
CA PHE A 16 -18.02 57.42 12.56
C PHE A 16 -19.24 56.62 12.09
N ILE A 17 -20.24 57.31 11.51
CA ILE A 17 -21.43 56.64 10.92
C ILE A 17 -21.06 55.92 9.61
N LEU A 18 -20.10 56.42 8.81
CA LEU A 18 -19.61 55.72 7.63
C LEU A 18 -18.78 54.46 7.98
N PHE A 19 -18.08 54.45 9.12
CA PHE A 19 -17.37 53.24 9.56
C PHE A 19 -18.30 52.17 10.20
N ILE A 20 -19.49 52.56 10.66
CA ILE A 20 -20.48 51.60 11.21
C ILE A 20 -21.36 51.03 10.05
N SER A 21 -21.47 51.70 8.93
CA SER A 21 -22.28 51.23 7.79
C SER A 21 -21.57 50.22 6.87
N CYS A 22 -20.29 49.93 7.08
CA CYS A 22 -19.55 48.88 6.35
C CYS A 22 -19.42 47.56 7.10
N LYS A 23 -20.13 47.34 8.20
CA LYS A 23 -20.48 46.00 8.63
C LYS A 23 -21.70 45.57 7.80
N ASN A 24 -21.47 45.20 6.55
CA ASN A 24 -22.38 44.29 5.89
C ASN A 24 -22.55 43.08 6.79
N ASN A 25 -23.65 43.05 7.53
CA ASN A 25 -24.26 41.83 7.99
C ASN A 25 -24.60 41.05 6.69
N ILE A 26 -23.62 40.32 6.16
CA ILE A 26 -23.91 39.13 5.47
C ILE A 26 -24.57 38.28 6.56
N ASN A 27 -25.90 38.29 6.62
CA ASN A 27 -26.68 37.18 7.17
C ASN A 27 -26.31 35.97 6.31
N ARG A 28 -25.11 35.43 6.55
CA ARG A 28 -24.90 34.01 6.35
C ARG A 28 -25.87 33.39 7.37
N ASN A 29 -26.99 32.89 6.88
CA ASN A 29 -27.60 31.73 7.48
C ASN A 29 -26.48 30.70 7.52
N ASP A 30 -25.68 30.74 8.58
CA ASP A 30 -24.80 29.66 8.97
C ASP A 30 -25.73 28.51 9.37
N ILE A 31 -26.30 27.85 8.35
CA ILE A 31 -26.61 26.44 8.48
C ILE A 31 -25.27 25.87 8.85
N THR A 32 -25.12 25.55 10.15
CA THR A 32 -23.92 24.91 10.69
C THR A 32 -23.71 23.66 9.87
N TYR A 33 -22.77 23.73 8.90
CA TYR A 33 -22.44 22.56 8.11
C TYR A 33 -21.83 21.56 9.08
N SER A 34 -22.52 20.46 9.31
CA SER A 34 -21.98 19.30 9.97
C SER A 34 -21.37 18.38 8.95
N LEU A 35 -20.20 17.84 9.27
CA LEU A 35 -19.63 16.74 8.50
C LEU A 35 -20.63 15.59 8.47
N PRO A 36 -20.68 14.80 7.38
CA PRO A 36 -21.58 13.65 7.29
C PRO A 36 -21.18 12.57 8.30
N ASP A 37 -22.14 11.82 8.84
CA ASP A 37 -21.86 10.67 9.71
C ASP A 37 -21.08 9.57 8.99
N THR A 38 -21.27 9.46 7.68
CA THR A 38 -20.57 8.51 6.81
C THR A 38 -20.02 9.22 5.59
N LEU A 39 -18.74 9.05 5.31
CA LEU A 39 -18.04 9.56 4.14
C LEU A 39 -17.83 8.43 3.14
N LYS A 40 -18.35 8.56 1.93
CA LYS A 40 -18.15 7.63 0.81
C LYS A 40 -16.88 8.00 0.08
N ILE A 41 -15.88 7.14 0.14
CA ILE A 41 -14.52 7.38 -0.31
C ILE A 41 -14.24 6.53 -1.54
N GLY A 42 -14.02 7.18 -2.69
CA GLY A 42 -13.54 6.52 -3.90
C GLY A 42 -12.04 6.31 -3.84
N THR A 43 -11.56 5.11 -4.18
CA THR A 43 -10.14 4.76 -4.26
C THR A 43 -9.93 3.63 -5.27
N ILE A 44 -8.68 3.27 -5.53
CA ILE A 44 -8.31 2.14 -6.40
C ILE A 44 -7.47 1.13 -5.64
N TYR A 45 -7.42 -0.11 -6.11
CA TYR A 45 -6.47 -1.10 -5.61
C TYR A 45 -5.06 -0.75 -6.08
N SER A 46 -4.17 -0.41 -5.15
CA SER A 46 -2.74 -0.25 -5.41
C SER A 46 -1.93 -0.29 -4.12
N PRO A 47 -0.61 -0.52 -4.20
CA PRO A 47 0.26 -0.51 -3.01
C PRO A 47 0.32 0.84 -2.29
N THR A 48 -0.02 1.94 -2.96
CA THR A 48 -0.02 3.30 -2.40
C THR A 48 -1.38 3.73 -1.89
N THR A 49 -2.47 3.14 -2.36
CA THR A 49 -3.82 3.61 -2.05
C THR A 49 -4.57 2.70 -1.10
N PHE A 50 -4.92 1.48 -1.54
CA PHE A 50 -5.76 0.55 -0.80
C PHE A 50 -5.41 -0.89 -1.18
N PHE A 51 -5.05 -1.72 -0.22
CA PHE A 51 -4.83 -3.16 -0.43
C PHE A 51 -5.01 -3.93 0.87
N ILE A 52 -5.23 -5.25 0.77
CA ILE A 52 -5.40 -6.13 1.93
C ILE A 52 -4.11 -6.93 2.12
N PHE A 53 -3.60 -6.97 3.34
CA PHE A 53 -2.40 -7.70 3.71
C PHE A 53 -2.58 -8.36 5.08
N ARG A 54 -2.38 -9.67 5.19
CA ARG A 54 -2.57 -10.47 6.42
C ARG A 54 -3.97 -10.28 7.06
N GLY A 55 -4.99 -10.01 6.23
CA GLY A 55 -6.35 -9.77 6.68
C GLY A 55 -6.65 -8.33 7.10
N ASP A 56 -5.65 -7.48 7.27
CA ASP A 56 -5.82 -6.05 7.55
C ASP A 56 -5.76 -5.24 6.26
N THR A 57 -6.56 -4.18 6.21
CA THR A 57 -6.52 -3.21 5.10
C THR A 57 -5.41 -2.21 5.34
N LEU A 58 -4.57 -1.99 4.35
CA LEU A 58 -3.43 -1.09 4.35
C LEU A 58 -3.45 -0.19 3.10
N GLY A 59 -2.62 0.83 3.08
CA GLY A 59 -2.44 1.77 1.98
C GLY A 59 -2.08 3.15 2.49
N TYR A 60 -1.17 3.84 1.81
CA TYR A 60 -0.75 5.18 2.24
C TYR A 60 -1.93 6.16 2.28
N GLU A 61 -2.71 6.22 1.20
CA GLU A 61 -3.89 7.09 1.16
C GLU A 61 -5.02 6.59 2.06
N TYR A 62 -5.21 5.26 2.15
CA TYR A 62 -6.17 4.65 3.06
C TYR A 62 -5.95 5.07 4.52
N GLU A 63 -4.72 4.99 5.02
CA GLU A 63 -4.44 5.33 6.41
C GLU A 63 -4.52 6.84 6.68
N ARG A 64 -4.19 7.67 5.69
CA ARG A 64 -4.33 9.13 5.79
C ARG A 64 -5.80 9.53 5.91
N ILE A 65 -6.67 8.99 5.03
CA ILE A 65 -8.11 9.32 5.08
C ILE A 65 -8.77 8.73 6.33
N LEU A 66 -8.33 7.56 6.81
CA LEU A 66 -8.78 7.02 8.10
C LEU A 66 -8.40 7.93 9.27
N ASN A 67 -7.23 8.53 9.24
CA ASN A 67 -6.83 9.51 10.27
C ASN A 67 -7.76 10.73 10.26
N PHE A 68 -8.12 11.24 9.08
CA PHE A 68 -9.10 12.33 8.95
C PHE A 68 -10.48 11.92 9.50
N THR A 69 -11.02 10.79 9.06
CA THR A 69 -12.37 10.36 9.45
C THR A 69 -12.45 10.04 10.94
N SER A 70 -11.43 9.36 11.50
CA SER A 70 -11.37 9.04 12.92
C SER A 70 -11.24 10.29 13.80
N SER A 71 -10.46 11.29 13.36
CA SER A 71 -10.30 12.56 14.11
C SER A 71 -11.59 13.38 14.16
N ASN A 72 -12.54 13.12 13.26
CA ASN A 72 -13.80 13.83 13.15
C ASN A 72 -15.04 12.97 13.47
N ASN A 73 -14.85 11.75 14.01
CA ASN A 73 -15.90 10.77 14.32
C ASN A 73 -16.79 10.41 13.11
N ILE A 74 -16.20 10.33 11.92
CA ILE A 74 -16.87 9.98 10.65
C ILE A 74 -16.65 8.50 10.37
N THR A 75 -17.70 7.80 9.96
CA THR A 75 -17.59 6.44 9.44
C THR A 75 -17.06 6.47 8.00
N ALA A 76 -15.91 5.84 7.74
CA ALA A 76 -15.33 5.73 6.40
C ALA A 76 -15.96 4.56 5.65
N LYS A 77 -16.54 4.82 4.46
CA LYS A 77 -17.05 3.78 3.54
C LYS A 77 -16.26 3.82 2.24
N PHE A 78 -15.36 2.86 2.04
CA PHE A 78 -14.54 2.76 0.84
C PHE A 78 -15.29 2.10 -0.31
N ILE A 79 -15.15 2.65 -1.51
CA ILE A 79 -15.70 2.14 -2.77
C ILE A 79 -14.53 2.08 -3.75
N ILE A 80 -14.25 0.88 -4.25
CA ILE A 80 -13.10 0.61 -5.10
C ILE A 80 -13.51 0.75 -6.57
N TYR A 81 -12.70 1.48 -7.33
CA TYR A 81 -12.89 1.68 -8.76
C TYR A 81 -11.66 1.20 -9.55
N ASN A 82 -11.81 1.05 -10.85
CA ASN A 82 -10.74 0.55 -11.71
C ASN A 82 -9.79 1.66 -12.18
N ASN A 83 -10.28 2.89 -12.28
CA ASN A 83 -9.50 4.02 -12.78
C ASN A 83 -10.01 5.37 -12.25
N LEU A 84 -9.20 6.41 -12.46
CA LEU A 84 -9.51 7.77 -12.01
C LEU A 84 -10.73 8.38 -12.73
N SER A 85 -10.89 8.11 -14.03
CA SER A 85 -11.99 8.69 -14.81
C SER A 85 -13.35 8.25 -14.26
N GLU A 86 -13.49 6.97 -13.93
CA GLU A 86 -14.68 6.42 -13.29
C GLU A 86 -14.93 7.07 -11.92
N MET A 87 -13.88 7.27 -11.11
CA MET A 87 -14.03 7.96 -9.81
C MET A 87 -14.50 9.40 -9.96
N ILE A 88 -14.01 10.13 -10.98
CA ILE A 88 -14.43 11.52 -11.25
C ILE A 88 -15.90 11.57 -11.65
N GLU A 89 -16.38 10.65 -12.50
CA GLU A 89 -17.81 10.55 -12.84
C GLU A 89 -18.69 10.25 -11.62
N MET A 90 -18.23 9.35 -10.74
CA MET A 90 -18.93 9.01 -9.51
C MET A 90 -18.94 10.16 -8.51
N LEU A 91 -17.86 10.96 -8.46
CA LEU A 91 -17.78 12.16 -7.64
C LEU A 91 -18.73 13.26 -8.18
N ASP A 92 -18.76 13.47 -9.49
CA ASP A 92 -19.62 14.48 -10.13
C ASP A 92 -21.10 14.14 -9.93
N SER A 93 -21.46 12.85 -10.04
CA SER A 93 -22.83 12.36 -9.81
C SER A 93 -23.23 12.27 -8.33
N GLY A 94 -22.35 12.56 -7.37
CA GLY A 94 -22.60 12.49 -5.93
C GLY A 94 -22.72 11.08 -5.37
N LYS A 95 -22.26 10.06 -6.09
CA LYS A 95 -22.22 8.67 -5.61
C LYS A 95 -21.08 8.43 -4.62
N ILE A 96 -20.00 9.22 -4.70
CA ILE A 96 -18.93 9.33 -3.69
C ILE A 96 -18.77 10.78 -3.27
N ASP A 97 -18.21 11.00 -2.08
CA ASP A 97 -18.06 12.32 -1.49
C ASP A 97 -16.64 12.86 -1.68
N ILE A 98 -15.65 11.96 -1.76
CA ILE A 98 -14.23 12.29 -1.88
C ILE A 98 -13.51 11.20 -2.67
N ILE A 99 -12.49 11.59 -3.43
CA ILE A 99 -11.50 10.72 -4.03
C ILE A 99 -10.23 10.76 -3.16
N ALA A 100 -9.95 9.67 -2.44
CA ALA A 100 -8.72 9.48 -1.68
C ALA A 100 -7.65 8.83 -2.58
N TYR A 101 -7.20 9.60 -3.56
CA TYR A 101 -6.19 9.26 -4.55
C TYR A 101 -5.52 10.55 -5.02
N GLU A 102 -4.35 10.45 -5.60
CA GLU A 102 -3.63 11.58 -6.20
C GLU A 102 -4.29 12.05 -7.50
N VAL A 103 -5.30 12.92 -7.37
CA VAL A 103 -5.97 13.54 -8.52
C VAL A 103 -5.07 14.65 -9.05
N PRO A 104 -4.64 14.62 -10.32
CA PRO A 104 -3.79 15.65 -10.92
C PRO A 104 -4.48 17.03 -10.92
N ILE A 105 -3.73 18.08 -10.58
CA ILE A 105 -4.22 19.48 -10.64
C ILE A 105 -4.02 19.99 -12.05
N ILE A 106 -4.97 19.69 -12.92
CA ILE A 106 -4.96 20.06 -14.35
C ILE A 106 -6.25 20.77 -14.74
N ASN A 107 -6.21 21.51 -15.86
CA ASN A 107 -7.36 22.27 -16.35
C ASN A 107 -8.58 21.42 -16.67
N GLU A 108 -8.38 20.17 -17.10
CA GLU A 108 -9.43 19.23 -17.46
C GLU A 108 -10.39 18.99 -16.28
N TYR A 109 -9.88 18.87 -15.05
CA TYR A 109 -10.68 18.57 -13.87
C TYR A 109 -11.20 19.81 -13.13
N LYS A 110 -10.70 21.01 -13.45
CA LYS A 110 -10.99 22.27 -12.75
C LYS A 110 -12.48 22.57 -12.59
N ASN A 111 -13.30 22.14 -13.56
CA ASN A 111 -14.74 22.43 -13.55
C ASN A 111 -15.57 21.34 -12.83
N ILE A 112 -14.96 20.25 -12.44
CA ILE A 112 -15.63 19.08 -11.85
C ILE A 112 -15.22 18.92 -10.38
N VAL A 113 -13.93 19.06 -10.08
CA VAL A 113 -13.39 18.79 -8.75
C VAL A 113 -12.85 20.04 -8.08
N LEU A 114 -12.86 20.01 -6.74
CA LEU A 114 -12.11 20.91 -5.87
C LEU A 114 -11.05 20.08 -5.15
N HIS A 115 -9.79 20.42 -5.39
CA HIS A 115 -8.64 19.78 -4.75
C HIS A 115 -8.54 20.17 -3.28
N CYS A 116 -8.18 19.25 -2.42
CA CYS A 116 -8.10 19.47 -0.97
C CYS A 116 -7.05 18.60 -0.31
N GLY A 117 -6.73 18.95 0.95
CA GLY A 117 -5.73 18.26 1.75
C GLY A 117 -4.30 18.64 1.39
N THR A 118 -3.37 17.74 1.67
CA THR A 118 -1.96 17.99 1.37
C THR A 118 -1.69 17.73 -0.11
N GLU A 119 -1.17 18.73 -0.80
CA GLU A 119 -0.68 18.52 -2.17
C GLU A 119 0.57 17.65 -2.15
N ASN A 120 0.61 16.69 -3.06
CA ASN A 120 1.81 15.95 -3.41
C ASN A 120 2.40 16.54 -4.69
N ILE A 121 3.71 16.75 -4.67
CA ILE A 121 4.47 17.18 -5.85
C ILE A 121 5.28 15.97 -6.28
N THR A 122 4.88 15.38 -7.40
CA THR A 122 5.52 14.21 -7.96
C THR A 122 6.00 14.44 -9.38
N ASN A 123 6.91 13.64 -9.85
CA ASN A 123 7.37 13.62 -11.22
C ASN A 123 7.63 12.17 -11.66
N GLN A 124 7.79 11.98 -12.95
CA GLN A 124 8.21 10.68 -13.48
C GLN A 124 9.72 10.58 -13.43
N VAL A 125 10.22 9.40 -13.09
CA VAL A 125 11.65 9.11 -12.95
C VAL A 125 12.04 7.91 -13.80
N LEU A 126 13.30 7.90 -14.25
CA LEU A 126 13.92 6.72 -14.82
C LEU A 126 14.17 5.69 -13.71
N VAL A 127 13.78 4.45 -13.96
CA VAL A 127 14.16 3.30 -13.13
C VAL A 127 15.23 2.51 -13.87
N GLN A 128 16.36 2.31 -13.23
CA GLN A 128 17.52 1.61 -13.78
C GLN A 128 18.18 0.75 -12.69
N GLN A 129 18.99 -0.24 -13.06
CA GLN A 129 19.80 -0.96 -12.08
C GLN A 129 20.87 -0.04 -11.48
N LYS A 130 21.13 -0.16 -10.18
CA LYS A 130 22.22 0.52 -9.49
C LYS A 130 23.53 -0.17 -9.84
N ASN A 131 24.18 0.30 -10.88
CA ASN A 131 25.47 -0.18 -11.38
C ASN A 131 26.43 1.00 -11.66
N LYS A 132 27.58 0.74 -12.30
CA LYS A 132 28.58 1.76 -12.62
C LYS A 132 28.19 2.64 -13.83
N ASP A 133 27.26 2.17 -14.66
CA ASP A 133 26.87 2.82 -15.93
C ASP A 133 25.51 3.51 -15.80
N LEU A 134 25.29 4.23 -14.69
CA LEU A 134 24.07 4.99 -14.45
C LEU A 134 23.85 6.08 -15.51
N ILE A 135 22.65 6.17 -16.03
CA ILE A 135 22.19 7.33 -16.78
C ILE A 135 21.90 8.44 -15.77
N LEU A 136 22.60 9.56 -15.89
CA LEU A 136 22.51 10.70 -14.99
C LEU A 136 21.85 11.93 -15.65
N ASN A 137 21.71 11.93 -16.96
CA ASN A 137 21.11 13.00 -17.74
C ASN A 137 20.16 12.43 -18.81
N VAL A 138 19.04 13.11 -19.05
CA VAL A 138 18.03 12.70 -20.03
C VAL A 138 18.59 12.59 -21.46
N THR A 139 19.62 13.37 -21.82
CA THR A 139 20.28 13.29 -23.14
C THR A 139 20.94 11.96 -23.39
N GLN A 140 21.33 11.22 -22.34
CA GLN A 140 21.92 9.89 -22.46
C GLN A 140 20.90 8.79 -22.77
N LEU A 141 19.59 9.12 -22.79
CA LEU A 141 18.51 8.19 -23.16
C LEU A 141 18.47 7.92 -24.67
N VAL A 142 19.06 8.79 -25.47
CA VAL A 142 19.18 8.60 -26.93
C VAL A 142 19.93 7.29 -27.21
N GLY A 143 19.34 6.44 -28.05
CA GLY A 143 19.86 5.09 -28.38
C GLY A 143 19.58 4.02 -27.30
N LYS A 144 18.90 4.33 -26.22
CA LYS A 144 18.56 3.38 -25.15
C LYS A 144 17.19 2.74 -25.37
N ASN A 145 17.08 1.45 -24.98
CA ASN A 145 15.83 0.71 -24.98
C ASN A 145 15.08 0.98 -23.68
N ILE A 146 13.93 1.66 -23.75
CA ILE A 146 13.09 1.99 -22.60
C ILE A 146 11.74 1.32 -22.75
N TYR A 147 11.30 0.62 -21.71
CA TYR A 147 10.08 -0.19 -21.72
C TYR A 147 9.01 0.53 -20.90
N VAL A 148 7.81 0.67 -21.46
CA VAL A 148 6.65 1.30 -20.81
C VAL A 148 5.38 0.53 -21.14
N THR A 149 4.34 0.74 -20.36
CA THR A 149 3.01 0.20 -20.70
C THR A 149 2.39 1.03 -21.81
N LYS A 150 1.82 0.34 -22.80
CA LYS A 150 1.17 0.95 -23.97
C LYS A 150 -0.01 1.83 -23.52
N ASP A 151 -0.24 2.92 -24.23
CA ASP A 151 -1.32 3.89 -24.01
C ASP A 151 -1.33 4.52 -22.60
N SER A 152 -0.19 4.45 -21.91
CA SER A 152 0.00 5.03 -20.58
C SER A 152 0.53 6.47 -20.65
N LYS A 153 0.36 7.21 -19.55
CA LYS A 153 1.00 8.53 -19.35
C LYS A 153 2.53 8.45 -19.45
N TYR A 154 3.12 7.30 -19.17
CA TYR A 154 4.57 7.06 -19.27
C TYR A 154 5.01 6.97 -20.72
N GLU A 155 4.27 6.25 -21.57
CA GLU A 155 4.52 6.20 -22.99
C GLU A 155 4.38 7.59 -23.65
N LEU A 156 3.31 8.32 -23.29
CA LEU A 156 3.11 9.68 -23.80
C LEU A 156 4.27 10.61 -23.39
N ARG A 157 4.68 10.56 -22.13
CA ARG A 157 5.82 11.37 -21.66
C ARG A 157 7.11 11.00 -22.39
N LEU A 158 7.36 9.71 -22.60
CA LEU A 158 8.57 9.25 -23.26
C LEU A 158 8.61 9.68 -24.72
N LYS A 159 7.49 9.63 -25.45
CA LYS A 159 7.35 10.16 -26.81
C LYS A 159 7.62 11.68 -26.88
N ASN A 160 7.09 12.43 -25.89
CA ASN A 160 7.34 13.87 -25.80
C ASN A 160 8.83 14.14 -25.52
N LEU A 161 9.44 13.40 -24.59
CA LEU A 161 10.87 13.54 -24.29
C LEU A 161 11.75 13.19 -25.48
N ASP A 162 11.41 12.16 -26.25
CA ASP A 162 12.11 11.79 -27.47
C ASP A 162 12.07 12.93 -28.48
N ASN A 163 10.90 13.54 -28.69
CA ASN A 163 10.78 14.71 -29.55
C ASN A 163 11.58 15.93 -29.03
N GLU A 164 11.58 16.18 -27.71
CA GLU A 164 12.38 17.24 -27.08
C GLU A 164 13.88 17.05 -27.29
N LEU A 165 14.34 15.80 -27.36
CA LEU A 165 15.76 15.46 -27.57
C LEU A 165 16.16 15.35 -29.05
N GLY A 166 15.22 15.52 -29.98
CA GLY A 166 15.46 15.38 -31.42
C GLY A 166 15.37 13.94 -31.93
N GLY A 167 14.78 13.05 -31.15
CA GLY A 167 14.58 11.63 -31.49
C GLY A 167 15.72 10.71 -31.06
N GLY A 168 15.50 9.41 -31.21
CA GLY A 168 16.52 8.38 -31.01
C GLY A 168 16.34 7.51 -29.77
N ILE A 169 15.33 7.76 -28.91
CA ILE A 169 14.98 6.82 -27.84
C ILE A 169 14.26 5.61 -28.45
N VAL A 170 14.69 4.40 -28.10
CA VAL A 170 14.04 3.17 -28.55
C VAL A 170 12.94 2.80 -27.56
N ILE A 171 11.70 3.12 -27.89
CA ILE A 171 10.53 2.96 -27.01
C ILE A 171 9.89 1.58 -27.28
N HIS A 172 9.80 0.75 -26.24
CA HIS A 172 9.12 -0.54 -26.25
C HIS A 172 7.80 -0.43 -25.46
N SER A 173 6.68 -0.36 -26.17
CA SER A 173 5.34 -0.28 -25.59
C SER A 173 4.79 -1.68 -25.37
N LEU A 174 4.63 -2.09 -24.11
CA LEU A 174 4.12 -3.40 -23.71
C LEU A 174 2.63 -3.33 -23.43
N ASN A 175 1.89 -4.40 -23.75
CA ASN A 175 0.44 -4.42 -23.56
C ASN A 175 0.07 -4.31 -22.08
N ALA A 176 -0.73 -3.29 -21.72
CA ALA A 176 -1.16 -3.02 -20.38
C ALA A 176 -2.06 -4.12 -19.77
N ASP A 177 -2.70 -4.96 -20.61
CA ASP A 177 -3.52 -6.09 -20.13
C ASP A 177 -2.68 -7.21 -19.49
N SER A 178 -1.38 -7.27 -19.82
CA SER A 178 -0.49 -8.35 -19.37
C SER A 178 0.61 -7.91 -18.42
N ILE A 179 0.85 -6.61 -18.26
CA ILE A 179 1.95 -6.08 -17.44
C ILE A 179 1.57 -4.73 -16.83
N ILE A 180 1.76 -4.60 -15.53
CA ILE A 180 1.58 -3.32 -14.83
C ILE A 180 2.93 -2.60 -14.66
N PRO A 181 2.93 -1.28 -14.41
CA PRO A 181 4.17 -0.51 -14.25
C PRO A 181 5.13 -1.07 -13.19
N GLU A 182 4.61 -1.62 -12.10
CA GLU A 182 5.41 -2.24 -11.03
C GLU A 182 6.14 -3.51 -11.50
N ASP A 183 5.57 -4.26 -12.44
CA ASP A 183 6.24 -5.42 -13.02
C ASP A 183 7.46 -5.00 -13.85
N LEU A 184 7.39 -3.84 -14.52
CA LEU A 184 8.54 -3.27 -15.24
C LEU A 184 9.67 -2.93 -14.27
N ILE A 185 9.37 -2.39 -13.09
CA ILE A 185 10.39 -2.14 -12.06
C ILE A 185 11.05 -3.45 -11.62
N LYS A 186 10.25 -4.51 -11.43
CA LYS A 186 10.76 -5.84 -11.09
C LYS A 186 11.67 -6.37 -12.19
N LEU A 187 11.26 -6.27 -13.46
CA LEU A 187 12.06 -6.71 -14.60
C LEU A 187 13.39 -5.92 -14.70
N VAL A 188 13.39 -4.62 -14.41
CA VAL A 188 14.64 -3.83 -14.29
C VAL A 188 15.49 -4.37 -13.14
N SER A 189 14.92 -4.60 -11.98
CA SER A 189 15.65 -5.15 -10.82
C SER A 189 16.29 -6.50 -11.12
N GLU A 190 15.62 -7.36 -11.89
CA GLU A 190 16.11 -8.68 -12.32
C GLU A 190 17.09 -8.60 -13.50
N GLY A 191 17.31 -7.43 -14.09
CA GLY A 191 18.17 -7.24 -15.26
C GLY A 191 17.60 -7.77 -16.57
N LYS A 192 16.30 -8.08 -16.62
CA LYS A 192 15.61 -8.58 -17.81
C LYS A 192 15.30 -7.47 -18.82
N ILE A 193 15.10 -6.25 -18.35
CA ILE A 193 15.01 -5.03 -19.14
C ILE A 193 15.95 -3.97 -18.56
N SER A 194 16.42 -3.05 -19.40
CA SER A 194 17.40 -2.06 -18.97
C SER A 194 16.79 -0.90 -18.22
N TYR A 195 15.69 -0.33 -18.72
CA TYR A 195 15.11 0.91 -18.23
C TYR A 195 13.59 0.90 -18.33
N THR A 196 12.93 1.54 -17.36
CA THR A 196 11.53 1.96 -17.44
C THR A 196 11.37 3.35 -16.85
N ILE A 197 10.24 4.01 -17.12
CA ILE A 197 9.86 5.26 -16.44
C ILE A 197 8.55 5.08 -15.72
N ILE A 198 8.44 5.71 -14.54
CA ILE A 198 7.27 5.60 -13.67
C ILE A 198 7.20 6.80 -12.73
N ASP A 199 6.07 7.03 -12.09
CA ASP A 199 5.95 8.04 -11.04
C ASP A 199 6.92 7.79 -9.90
N ARG A 200 7.53 8.86 -9.40
CA ARG A 200 8.54 8.83 -8.34
C ARG A 200 8.05 8.10 -7.08
N ASP A 201 6.79 8.28 -6.72
CA ASP A 201 6.26 7.69 -5.48
C ASP A 201 6.07 6.18 -5.61
N ILE A 202 5.63 5.70 -6.77
CA ILE A 202 5.61 4.27 -7.09
C ILE A 202 7.04 3.71 -7.12
N ALA A 203 7.98 4.45 -7.71
CA ALA A 203 9.39 4.05 -7.72
C ALA A 203 9.99 3.99 -6.30
N LYS A 204 9.71 4.98 -5.44
CA LYS A 204 10.13 4.99 -4.01
C LYS A 204 9.58 3.79 -3.26
N LEU A 205 8.27 3.53 -3.40
CA LEU A 205 7.65 2.35 -2.78
C LEU A 205 8.38 1.07 -3.22
N ASN A 206 8.59 0.90 -4.53
CA ASN A 206 9.25 -0.28 -5.06
C ASN A 206 10.73 -0.40 -4.64
N LYS A 207 11.43 0.72 -4.41
CA LYS A 207 12.78 0.72 -3.86
C LYS A 207 12.85 0.13 -2.44
N THR A 208 11.75 0.11 -1.70
CA THR A 208 11.68 -0.60 -0.41
C THR A 208 11.73 -2.13 -0.58
N TYR A 209 11.36 -2.65 -1.74
CA TYR A 209 11.43 -4.07 -2.11
C TYR A 209 12.70 -4.41 -2.89
N PHE A 210 13.14 -3.52 -3.80
CA PHE A 210 14.27 -3.74 -4.70
C PHE A 210 15.40 -2.74 -4.38
N LYS A 211 16.41 -3.15 -3.63
CA LYS A 211 17.52 -2.27 -3.21
C LYS A 211 18.51 -1.93 -4.31
N ASN A 212 18.53 -2.75 -5.36
CA ASN A 212 19.46 -2.66 -6.48
C ASN A 212 18.99 -1.75 -7.62
N ILE A 213 17.93 -0.95 -7.41
CA ILE A 213 17.48 0.04 -8.40
C ILE A 213 17.88 1.47 -8.01
N ASP A 214 18.14 2.28 -9.02
CA ASP A 214 18.27 3.73 -8.94
C ASP A 214 17.06 4.42 -9.57
N ILE A 215 16.57 5.51 -8.95
CA ILE A 215 15.38 6.26 -9.31
C ILE A 215 15.62 7.78 -9.22
N ASN A 216 16.88 8.21 -9.33
CA ASN A 216 17.23 9.59 -9.06
C ASN A 216 17.04 10.52 -10.27
N LEU A 217 17.06 10.01 -11.50
CA LEU A 217 16.91 10.82 -12.71
C LEU A 217 15.43 11.15 -12.98
N PRO A 218 15.00 12.44 -12.85
CA PRO A 218 13.69 12.87 -13.30
C PRO A 218 13.62 12.94 -14.82
N VAL A 219 12.52 12.48 -15.40
CA VAL A 219 12.25 12.53 -16.86
C VAL A 219 11.04 13.40 -17.19
N SER A 220 10.35 13.93 -16.19
CA SER A 220 9.27 14.91 -16.34
C SER A 220 9.43 16.10 -15.40
N PHE A 221 8.72 17.19 -15.71
CA PHE A 221 8.50 18.27 -14.74
C PHE A 221 7.68 17.78 -13.55
N GLU A 222 7.78 18.51 -12.45
CA GLU A 222 6.95 18.28 -11.28
C GLU A 222 5.46 18.52 -11.60
N GLN A 223 4.63 17.62 -11.17
CA GLN A 223 3.18 17.67 -11.28
C GLN A 223 2.59 17.70 -9.86
N ARG A 224 1.55 18.50 -9.67
CA ARG A 224 0.83 18.60 -8.41
C ARG A 224 -0.39 17.71 -8.46
N ALA A 225 -0.64 17.00 -7.38
CA ALA A 225 -1.83 16.19 -7.18
C ALA A 225 -2.29 16.28 -5.72
N SER A 226 -3.57 16.05 -5.47
CA SER A 226 -4.11 15.96 -4.12
C SER A 226 -5.41 15.17 -4.12
N TRP A 227 -6.00 14.97 -2.96
CA TRP A 227 -7.38 14.49 -2.88
C TRP A 227 -8.33 15.47 -3.53
N ALA A 228 -9.52 15.01 -3.89
CA ALA A 228 -10.50 15.84 -4.53
C ALA A 228 -11.92 15.55 -4.03
N VAL A 229 -12.71 16.59 -3.88
CA VAL A 229 -14.14 16.55 -3.61
C VAL A 229 -14.89 17.18 -4.77
N ASN A 230 -16.24 17.00 -4.85
CA ASN A 230 -17.03 17.70 -5.84
C ASN A 230 -16.85 19.22 -5.70
N LYS A 231 -16.74 19.94 -6.81
CA LYS A 231 -16.47 21.39 -6.83
C LYS A 231 -17.48 22.21 -6.00
N HIS A 232 -18.70 21.70 -5.82
CA HIS A 232 -19.73 22.36 -5.02
C HIS A 232 -19.61 22.07 -3.52
N ASN A 233 -18.79 21.11 -3.11
CA ASN A 233 -18.60 20.71 -1.72
C ASN A 233 -17.37 21.42 -1.09
N TYR A 234 -17.32 22.74 -1.21
CA TYR A 234 -16.20 23.56 -0.72
C TYR A 234 -16.02 23.45 0.81
N ARG A 235 -17.09 23.18 1.57
CA ARG A 235 -17.00 23.03 3.03
C ARG A 235 -16.25 21.77 3.42
N LEU A 236 -16.51 20.65 2.77
CA LEU A 236 -15.74 19.42 3.01
C LEU A 236 -14.26 19.64 2.68
N ALA A 237 -13.97 20.31 1.56
CA ALA A 237 -12.59 20.68 1.22
C ALA A 237 -11.92 21.51 2.30
N GLU A 238 -12.59 22.54 2.83
CA GLU A 238 -12.07 23.39 3.90
C GLU A 238 -11.79 22.63 5.20
N TYR A 239 -12.67 21.67 5.58
CA TYR A 239 -12.43 20.79 6.72
C TYR A 239 -11.19 19.91 6.53
N ILE A 240 -11.02 19.32 5.35
CA ILE A 240 -9.87 18.49 5.02
C ILE A 240 -8.59 19.32 4.99
N ASP A 241 -8.62 20.52 4.41
CA ASP A 241 -7.49 21.44 4.38
C ASP A 241 -7.08 21.89 5.79
N THR A 242 -8.07 22.20 6.63
CA THR A 242 -7.83 22.59 8.03
C THR A 242 -7.21 21.43 8.80
N TRP A 243 -7.75 20.22 8.67
CA TRP A 243 -7.21 19.03 9.29
C TRP A 243 -5.77 18.76 8.83
N SER A 244 -5.49 18.86 7.54
CA SER A 244 -4.16 18.59 6.99
C SER A 244 -3.06 19.52 7.53
N LYS A 245 -3.43 20.71 7.98
CA LYS A 245 -2.54 21.71 8.58
C LYS A 245 -2.31 21.52 10.08
N GLN A 246 -3.09 20.67 10.76
CA GLN A 246 -2.94 20.41 12.17
C GLN A 246 -1.64 19.64 12.47
N LEU A 247 -0.95 20.00 13.54
CA LEU A 247 0.34 19.40 13.89
C LEU A 247 0.27 17.87 14.05
N ASN A 248 -0.76 17.37 14.74
CA ASN A 248 -0.95 15.92 14.94
C ASN A 248 -1.16 15.18 13.61
N SER A 249 -1.95 15.75 12.70
CA SER A 249 -2.17 15.20 11.37
C SER A 249 -0.89 15.16 10.54
N GLN A 250 -0.05 16.19 10.63
CA GLN A 250 1.24 16.24 9.95
C GLN A 250 2.23 15.21 10.50
N ILE A 251 2.29 15.04 11.83
CA ILE A 251 3.14 14.02 12.49
C ILE A 251 2.71 12.62 12.04
N THR A 252 1.42 12.32 12.11
CA THR A 252 0.87 11.02 11.69
C THR A 252 1.12 10.77 10.22
N SER A 253 0.88 11.75 9.34
CA SER A 253 1.14 11.65 7.90
C SER A 253 2.62 11.37 7.60
N LYS A 254 3.58 12.00 8.33
CA LYS A 254 5.00 11.72 8.19
C LYS A 254 5.37 10.30 8.63
N GLN A 255 4.78 9.79 9.70
CA GLN A 255 4.98 8.41 10.16
C GLN A 255 4.49 7.39 9.14
N ILE A 256 3.30 7.63 8.57
CA ILE A 256 2.73 6.79 7.51
C ILE A 256 3.65 6.83 6.28
N LEU A 257 4.06 8.03 5.82
CA LEU A 257 4.96 8.20 4.68
C LEU A 257 6.27 7.41 4.87
N LYS A 258 6.92 7.57 6.04
CA LYS A 258 8.15 6.83 6.36
C LYS A 258 7.94 5.32 6.26
N ARG A 259 6.85 4.81 6.83
CA ARG A 259 6.55 3.38 6.81
C ARG A 259 6.36 2.83 5.40
N TYR A 260 5.66 3.56 4.52
CA TYR A 260 5.38 3.10 3.16
C TYR A 260 6.57 3.27 2.22
N PHE A 261 7.32 4.36 2.29
CA PHE A 261 8.28 4.77 1.26
C PHE A 261 9.74 4.72 1.68
N GLU A 262 10.05 4.59 2.98
CA GLU A 262 11.42 4.63 3.46
C GLU A 262 11.86 3.33 4.12
N LEU A 263 10.98 2.65 4.88
CA LEU A 263 11.33 1.40 5.54
C LEU A 263 11.52 0.27 4.53
N SER A 264 12.61 -0.48 4.68
CA SER A 264 12.88 -1.63 3.81
C SER A 264 11.82 -2.71 4.01
N LYS A 265 11.28 -3.20 2.90
CA LYS A 265 10.37 -4.34 2.83
C LYS A 265 11.03 -5.58 2.22
N ASN A 266 12.30 -5.44 1.81
CA ASN A 266 13.09 -6.56 1.32
C ASN A 266 13.75 -7.23 2.52
N GLU A 267 13.19 -8.34 2.97
CA GLU A 267 13.92 -9.29 3.80
C GLU A 267 14.93 -9.97 2.89
N GLU A 268 16.21 -9.93 3.24
CA GLU A 268 17.25 -10.66 2.51
C GLU A 268 16.87 -12.14 2.52
N LEU A 269 16.42 -12.63 1.37
CA LEU A 269 16.16 -14.05 1.12
C LEU A 269 17.52 -14.76 1.03
N THR A 270 18.15 -14.93 2.18
CA THR A 270 19.30 -15.83 2.25
C THR A 270 18.76 -17.24 2.13
N SER A 271 19.17 -17.95 1.09
CA SER A 271 18.74 -19.30 0.75
C SER A 271 19.10 -20.35 1.80
N ARG A 272 19.82 -19.99 2.86
CA ARG A 272 20.18 -20.87 3.97
C ARG A 272 20.12 -20.11 5.30
N PRO A 273 19.47 -20.69 6.31
CA PRO A 273 19.46 -20.08 7.64
C PRO A 273 20.90 -20.01 8.20
N LYS A 274 21.31 -18.82 8.60
CA LYS A 274 22.58 -18.59 9.31
C LYS A 274 22.39 -18.87 10.80
N ILE A 275 21.88 -20.06 11.13
CA ILE A 275 21.74 -20.53 12.51
C ILE A 275 22.84 -21.55 12.81
N ASP A 276 23.52 -21.35 13.91
CA ASP A 276 24.45 -22.33 14.46
C ASP A 276 23.68 -23.24 15.43
N ILE A 277 23.23 -24.42 14.93
CA ILE A 277 22.55 -25.40 15.75
C ILE A 277 23.60 -26.15 16.59
N LYS A 278 23.61 -25.87 17.89
CA LYS A 278 24.49 -26.53 18.86
C LYS A 278 23.68 -27.50 19.70
N ASN A 279 24.19 -28.73 19.84
CA ASN A 279 23.61 -29.75 20.70
C ASN A 279 22.13 -30.08 20.43
N GLY A 280 21.66 -29.95 19.18
CA GLY A 280 20.27 -30.20 18.82
C GLY A 280 19.27 -29.13 19.26
N ILE A 281 19.74 -27.94 19.64
CA ILE A 281 18.91 -26.80 20.06
C ILE A 281 18.86 -25.80 18.91
N ILE A 282 17.64 -25.45 18.44
CA ILE A 282 17.38 -24.41 17.42
C ILE A 282 17.35 -23.03 18.08
N SER A 283 16.63 -22.93 19.19
CA SER A 283 16.41 -21.67 19.92
C SER A 283 16.12 -21.92 21.39
N GLU A 284 16.18 -20.89 22.21
CA GLU A 284 15.73 -20.94 23.62
C GLU A 284 14.24 -21.25 23.77
N TYR A 285 13.45 -21.11 22.67
CA TYR A 285 11.99 -21.31 22.64
C TYR A 285 11.58 -22.73 22.20
N ASP A 286 12.52 -23.66 21.98
CA ASP A 286 12.23 -25.01 21.48
C ASP A 286 11.19 -25.75 22.33
N HIS A 287 11.22 -25.57 23.66
CA HIS A 287 10.26 -26.16 24.56
C HIS A 287 8.82 -25.65 24.31
N ILE A 288 8.65 -24.38 23.94
CA ILE A 288 7.36 -23.79 23.62
C ILE A 288 6.89 -24.29 22.25
N PHE A 289 7.78 -24.34 21.24
CA PHE A 289 7.44 -24.92 19.93
C PHE A 289 7.02 -26.37 20.04
N LYS A 290 7.73 -27.21 20.81
CA LYS A 290 7.36 -28.60 21.06
C LYS A 290 6.01 -28.75 21.75
N LYS A 291 5.66 -27.86 22.67
CA LYS A 291 4.37 -27.85 23.37
C LYS A 291 3.23 -27.55 22.38
N TYR A 292 3.29 -26.48 21.65
CA TYR A 292 2.19 -25.97 20.83
C TYR A 292 2.09 -26.64 19.44
N ALA A 293 3.18 -27.14 18.85
CA ALA A 293 3.13 -27.88 17.58
C ALA A 293 2.27 -29.13 17.65
N LYS A 294 2.21 -29.78 18.84
CA LYS A 294 1.34 -30.96 19.09
C LYS A 294 -0.14 -30.65 18.89
N GLU A 295 -0.56 -29.40 19.18
CA GLU A 295 -1.96 -28.99 19.07
C GLU A 295 -2.45 -28.87 17.62
N ILE A 296 -1.51 -28.77 16.66
CA ILE A 296 -1.80 -28.63 15.22
C ILE A 296 -1.25 -29.83 14.42
N HIS A 297 -0.76 -30.84 15.08
CA HIS A 297 -0.15 -32.04 14.49
C HIS A 297 1.02 -31.74 13.54
N TRP A 298 1.76 -30.63 13.80
CA TRP A 298 2.96 -30.28 13.04
C TRP A 298 4.22 -30.80 13.72
N ASP A 299 5.25 -31.03 12.90
CA ASP A 299 6.61 -31.14 13.44
C ASP A 299 6.99 -29.80 14.09
N TRP A 300 7.45 -29.82 15.34
CA TRP A 300 7.85 -28.60 16.04
C TRP A 300 8.96 -27.84 15.33
N LYS A 301 9.80 -28.53 14.54
CA LYS A 301 10.85 -27.93 13.71
C LYS A 301 10.25 -27.05 12.59
N LEU A 302 9.08 -27.41 12.07
CA LEU A 302 8.36 -26.59 11.08
C LEU A 302 7.83 -25.30 11.72
N LEU A 303 7.25 -25.38 12.92
CA LEU A 303 6.80 -24.20 13.65
C LEU A 303 7.98 -23.28 14.03
N ALA A 304 9.13 -23.86 14.43
CA ALA A 304 10.36 -23.11 14.67
C ALA A 304 10.91 -22.48 13.37
N ALA A 305 10.85 -23.17 12.23
CA ALA A 305 11.26 -22.64 10.94
C ALA A 305 10.38 -21.45 10.49
N GLN A 306 9.08 -21.51 10.78
CA GLN A 306 8.16 -20.40 10.58
C GLN A 306 8.56 -19.20 11.45
N ALA A 307 8.77 -19.38 12.76
CA ALA A 307 9.20 -18.33 13.67
C ALA A 307 10.54 -17.69 13.25
N TRP A 308 11.51 -18.51 12.82
CA TRP A 308 12.75 -18.01 12.24
C TRP A 308 12.52 -17.15 11.01
N SER A 309 11.65 -17.59 10.12
CA SER A 309 11.33 -16.87 8.89
C SER A 309 10.61 -15.54 9.15
N GLU A 310 9.85 -15.45 10.25
CA GLU A 310 9.10 -14.27 10.66
C GLU A 310 9.98 -13.22 11.37
N SER A 311 10.81 -13.63 12.33
CA SER A 311 11.51 -12.69 13.23
C SER A 311 12.99 -13.01 13.49
N HIS A 312 13.52 -14.10 12.94
CA HIS A 312 14.82 -14.66 13.37
C HIS A 312 14.91 -14.91 14.89
N PHE A 313 13.78 -15.28 15.51
CA PHE A 313 13.58 -15.48 16.95
C PHE A 313 13.70 -14.19 17.78
N ASP A 314 13.59 -13.00 17.18
CA ASP A 314 13.55 -11.74 17.90
C ASP A 314 12.13 -11.46 18.44
N THR A 315 11.97 -11.49 19.76
CA THR A 315 10.69 -11.20 20.44
C THR A 315 10.26 -9.75 20.32
N ALA A 316 11.21 -8.83 20.10
CA ALA A 316 10.95 -7.40 19.97
C ALA A 316 10.74 -6.96 18.51
N ALA A 317 10.85 -7.90 17.55
CA ALA A 317 10.73 -7.59 16.12
C ALA A 317 9.39 -6.92 15.78
N VAL A 318 9.46 -5.83 15.01
CA VAL A 318 8.30 -5.11 14.50
C VAL A 318 8.46 -4.92 13.00
N SER A 319 7.53 -5.45 12.20
CA SER A 319 7.55 -5.30 10.74
C SER A 319 7.10 -3.90 10.30
N TRP A 320 7.35 -3.57 9.02
CA TRP A 320 6.86 -2.35 8.40
C TRP A 320 5.32 -2.22 8.44
N ALA A 321 4.60 -3.36 8.40
CA ALA A 321 3.13 -3.41 8.48
C ALA A 321 2.61 -3.37 9.93
N GLY A 322 3.49 -3.39 10.93
CA GLY A 322 3.13 -3.36 12.34
C GLY A 322 2.91 -4.74 12.99
N ALA A 323 3.25 -5.84 12.29
CA ALA A 323 3.28 -7.17 12.89
C ALA A 323 4.38 -7.28 13.96
N LYS A 324 4.16 -8.02 15.06
CA LYS A 324 5.05 -8.01 16.23
C LYS A 324 5.35 -9.41 16.76
N GLY A 325 6.54 -9.54 17.37
CA GLY A 325 6.97 -10.69 18.15
C GLY A 325 7.48 -11.85 17.32
N LEU A 326 7.75 -12.98 17.96
CA LEU A 326 8.37 -14.17 17.36
C LEU A 326 7.68 -14.64 16.08
N MET A 327 6.35 -14.70 16.10
CA MET A 327 5.51 -15.17 15.00
C MET A 327 4.91 -14.04 14.16
N GLN A 328 5.38 -12.79 14.35
CA GLN A 328 4.95 -11.61 13.60
C GLN A 328 3.42 -11.51 13.46
N LEU A 329 2.72 -11.49 14.58
CA LEU A 329 1.26 -11.30 14.59
C LEU A 329 0.87 -9.85 14.36
N MET A 330 -0.13 -9.63 13.50
CA MET A 330 -0.80 -8.34 13.43
C MET A 330 -1.54 -8.06 14.74
N PRO A 331 -1.58 -6.80 15.23
CA PRO A 331 -2.29 -6.47 16.46
C PRO A 331 -3.78 -6.85 16.46
N SER A 332 -4.45 -6.81 15.31
CA SER A 332 -5.82 -7.27 15.11
C SER A 332 -5.94 -8.78 15.35
N THR A 333 -5.06 -9.56 14.72
CA THR A 333 -4.98 -11.02 14.87
C THR A 333 -4.67 -11.41 16.32
N ALA A 334 -3.68 -10.77 16.95
CA ALA A 334 -3.32 -11.03 18.34
C ALA A 334 -4.52 -10.82 19.28
N ARG A 335 -5.26 -9.72 19.11
CA ARG A 335 -6.49 -9.43 19.89
C ARG A 335 -7.58 -10.47 19.65
N ALA A 336 -7.78 -10.93 18.41
CA ALA A 336 -8.77 -11.97 18.09
C ALA A 336 -8.51 -13.27 18.86
N TYR A 337 -7.23 -13.56 19.16
CA TYR A 337 -6.82 -14.73 19.96
C TYR A 337 -6.49 -14.39 21.43
N GLY A 338 -7.00 -13.27 21.94
CA GLY A 338 -6.96 -12.93 23.38
C GLY A 338 -5.61 -12.37 23.85
N VAL A 339 -4.73 -11.93 22.94
CA VAL A 339 -3.45 -11.31 23.31
C VAL A 339 -3.55 -9.80 23.19
N SER A 340 -3.37 -9.08 24.33
CA SER A 340 -3.36 -7.62 24.37
C SER A 340 -2.12 -7.03 23.66
N PRO A 341 -2.18 -5.78 23.18
CA PRO A 341 -1.05 -5.09 22.56
C PRO A 341 0.22 -5.07 23.39
N ASP A 342 0.09 -5.01 24.73
CA ASP A 342 1.23 -4.95 25.65
C ASP A 342 1.91 -6.33 25.83
N ASN A 343 1.17 -7.40 25.59
CA ASN A 343 1.64 -8.76 25.75
C ASN A 343 2.02 -9.46 24.43
N ILE A 344 1.89 -8.77 23.30
CA ILE A 344 2.12 -9.36 21.96
C ILE A 344 3.58 -9.82 21.75
N THR A 345 4.53 -9.25 22.49
CA THR A 345 5.95 -9.63 22.45
C THR A 345 6.31 -10.75 23.42
N ASN A 346 5.37 -11.18 24.28
CA ASN A 346 5.60 -12.34 25.14
C ASN A 346 5.72 -13.61 24.28
N PRO A 347 6.82 -14.38 24.38
CA PRO A 347 7.09 -15.52 23.50
C PRO A 347 5.99 -16.56 23.51
N GLU A 348 5.54 -16.98 24.70
CA GLU A 348 4.56 -18.04 24.82
C GLU A 348 3.17 -17.60 24.34
N LEU A 349 2.73 -16.39 24.71
CA LEU A 349 1.43 -15.86 24.26
C LEU A 349 1.42 -15.62 22.74
N ASN A 350 2.52 -15.14 22.18
CA ASN A 350 2.67 -14.91 20.76
C ASN A 350 2.60 -16.23 19.97
N ILE A 351 3.35 -17.26 20.38
CA ILE A 351 3.32 -18.58 19.75
C ILE A 351 1.93 -19.23 19.90
N LYS A 352 1.31 -19.16 21.08
CA LYS A 352 -0.03 -19.70 21.33
C LYS A 352 -1.07 -19.10 20.41
N ALA A 353 -1.08 -17.77 20.25
CA ALA A 353 -2.00 -17.08 19.36
C ALA A 353 -1.73 -17.41 17.88
N ALA A 354 -0.47 -17.55 17.49
CA ALA A 354 -0.10 -17.96 16.14
C ALA A 354 -0.60 -19.37 15.82
N VAL A 355 -0.47 -20.31 16.76
CA VAL A 355 -0.98 -21.68 16.62
C VAL A 355 -2.50 -21.70 16.54
N ALA A 356 -3.22 -20.86 17.29
CA ALA A 356 -4.65 -20.72 17.17
C ALA A 356 -5.05 -20.21 15.75
N ASN A 357 -4.34 -19.22 15.23
CA ASN A 357 -4.54 -18.76 13.84
C ASN A 357 -4.27 -19.88 12.81
N ILE A 358 -3.22 -20.67 12.99
CA ILE A 358 -2.91 -21.83 12.13
C ILE A 358 -4.04 -22.85 12.16
N LYS A 359 -4.67 -23.13 13.31
CA LYS A 359 -5.85 -24.00 13.44
C LYS A 359 -7.02 -23.49 12.59
N ASP A 360 -7.31 -22.20 12.69
CA ASP A 360 -8.40 -21.60 11.93
C ASP A 360 -8.12 -21.65 10.42
N LEU A 361 -6.88 -21.36 10.01
CA LEU A 361 -6.47 -21.50 8.61
C LEU A 361 -6.56 -22.96 8.13
N ASN A 362 -6.17 -23.93 8.95
CA ASN A 362 -6.34 -25.36 8.62
C ASN A 362 -7.83 -25.69 8.41
N SER A 363 -8.71 -25.18 9.24
CA SER A 363 -10.16 -25.38 9.11
C SER A 363 -10.70 -24.82 7.79
N ILE A 364 -10.20 -23.67 7.34
CA ILE A 364 -10.59 -23.05 6.05
C ILE A 364 -10.17 -23.92 4.86
N PHE A 365 -8.96 -24.54 4.92
CA PHE A 365 -8.39 -25.26 3.79
C PHE A 365 -8.61 -26.78 3.83
N SER A 366 -8.98 -27.40 4.95
CA SER A 366 -9.07 -28.86 5.12
C SER A 366 -10.04 -29.54 4.12
N SER A 367 -11.16 -28.88 3.78
CA SER A 367 -12.13 -29.39 2.79
C SER A 367 -11.73 -29.13 1.34
N LYS A 368 -10.74 -28.26 1.11
CA LYS A 368 -10.33 -27.83 -0.23
C LYS A 368 -9.03 -28.47 -0.68
N ILE A 369 -8.12 -28.70 0.26
CA ILE A 369 -6.80 -29.27 0.03
C ILE A 369 -6.70 -30.54 0.88
N LEU A 370 -6.86 -31.68 0.24
CA LEU A 370 -6.97 -32.97 0.94
C LEU A 370 -5.62 -33.48 1.43
N ASP A 371 -4.58 -33.26 0.64
CA ASP A 371 -3.21 -33.63 1.03
C ASP A 371 -2.70 -32.69 2.12
N GLU A 372 -2.27 -33.27 3.24
CA GLU A 372 -1.81 -32.52 4.42
C GLU A 372 -0.51 -31.76 4.16
N GLN A 373 0.42 -32.34 3.42
CA GLN A 373 1.71 -31.71 3.10
C GLN A 373 1.51 -30.51 2.16
N GLU A 374 0.64 -30.66 1.16
CA GLU A 374 0.24 -29.53 0.33
C GLU A 374 -0.49 -28.47 1.17
N ARG A 375 -1.46 -28.86 2.02
CA ARG A 375 -2.26 -27.95 2.84
C ARG A 375 -1.39 -27.06 3.76
N ILE A 376 -0.27 -27.58 4.29
CA ILE A 376 0.70 -26.80 5.05
C ILE A 376 1.19 -25.59 4.25
N LYS A 377 1.49 -25.73 2.95
CA LYS A 377 1.94 -24.62 2.09
C LYS A 377 0.87 -23.55 1.95
N PHE A 378 -0.40 -23.94 1.80
CA PHE A 378 -1.53 -23.02 1.76
C PHE A 378 -1.74 -22.30 3.09
N ILE A 379 -1.58 -22.99 4.21
CA ILE A 379 -1.65 -22.39 5.55
C ILE A 379 -0.54 -21.37 5.74
N LEU A 380 0.71 -21.70 5.40
CA LEU A 380 1.84 -20.80 5.46
C LEU A 380 1.61 -19.56 4.57
N ALA A 381 1.14 -19.78 3.34
CA ALA A 381 0.82 -18.69 2.42
C ALA A 381 -0.28 -17.78 3.00
N ALA A 382 -1.35 -18.37 3.53
CA ALA A 382 -2.46 -17.62 4.12
C ALA A 382 -2.07 -16.91 5.42
N TYR A 383 -1.19 -17.48 6.20
CA TYR A 383 -0.63 -16.83 7.39
C TYR A 383 0.12 -15.52 7.02
N ASN A 384 0.90 -15.58 5.94
CA ASN A 384 1.67 -14.43 5.45
C ASN A 384 0.80 -13.38 4.73
N SER A 385 -0.21 -13.80 3.95
CA SER A 385 -0.97 -12.90 3.07
C SER A 385 -2.41 -12.63 3.52
N GLY A 386 -2.96 -13.48 4.37
CA GLY A 386 -4.38 -13.58 4.65
C GLY A 386 -5.09 -14.63 3.77
N ALA A 387 -6.02 -15.37 4.38
CA ALA A 387 -6.72 -16.46 3.71
C ALA A 387 -7.48 -16.03 2.44
N GLY A 388 -8.00 -14.81 2.41
CA GLY A 388 -8.79 -14.30 1.29
C GLY A 388 -8.04 -14.32 -0.04
N HIS A 389 -6.78 -13.87 -0.05
CA HIS A 389 -5.97 -13.86 -1.28
C HIS A 389 -5.64 -15.28 -1.77
N ILE A 390 -5.46 -16.21 -0.85
CA ILE A 390 -5.20 -17.61 -1.19
C ILE A 390 -6.48 -18.27 -1.75
N LEU A 391 -7.66 -17.95 -1.19
CA LEU A 391 -8.94 -18.42 -1.73
C LEU A 391 -9.19 -17.87 -3.15
N ASP A 392 -8.88 -16.62 -3.40
CA ASP A 392 -8.95 -16.05 -4.75
C ASP A 392 -7.98 -16.77 -5.70
N ALA A 393 -6.73 -17.02 -5.26
CA ALA A 393 -5.74 -17.73 -6.09
C ALA A 393 -6.18 -19.17 -6.41
N ILE A 394 -6.81 -19.89 -5.46
CA ILE A 394 -7.43 -21.20 -5.68
C ILE A 394 -8.55 -21.11 -6.72
N ALA A 395 -9.40 -20.08 -6.62
CA ALA A 395 -10.50 -19.87 -7.56
C ALA A 395 -9.98 -19.56 -8.97
N LEU A 396 -8.96 -18.73 -9.10
CA LEU A 396 -8.26 -18.47 -10.37
C LEU A 396 -7.62 -19.74 -10.93
N ALA A 397 -6.94 -20.55 -10.09
CA ALA A 397 -6.34 -21.82 -10.53
C ALA A 397 -7.41 -22.72 -11.14
N LYS A 398 -8.54 -22.91 -10.48
CA LYS A 398 -9.66 -23.69 -10.99
C LYS A 398 -10.20 -23.13 -12.31
N LYS A 399 -10.37 -21.81 -12.42
CA LYS A 399 -10.91 -21.15 -13.63
C LYS A 399 -9.98 -21.28 -14.82
N TYR A 400 -8.67 -21.15 -14.60
CA TYR A 400 -7.65 -21.11 -15.66
C TYR A 400 -6.91 -22.46 -15.86
N GLY A 401 -7.53 -23.59 -15.46
CA GLY A 401 -7.07 -24.93 -15.79
C GLY A 401 -5.82 -25.40 -15.04
N LYS A 402 -5.54 -24.82 -13.86
CA LYS A 402 -4.49 -25.28 -12.95
C LYS A 402 -5.08 -26.12 -11.82
N ASP A 403 -4.26 -26.94 -11.18
CA ASP A 403 -4.70 -27.76 -10.04
C ASP A 403 -4.90 -26.88 -8.79
N PRO A 404 -6.14 -26.67 -8.33
CA PRO A 404 -6.42 -25.82 -7.17
C PRO A 404 -5.97 -26.43 -5.84
N GLN A 405 -5.59 -27.73 -5.80
CA GLN A 405 -5.10 -28.43 -4.60
C GLN A 405 -3.58 -28.49 -4.50
N LYS A 406 -2.86 -28.01 -5.51
CA LYS A 406 -1.39 -28.00 -5.53
C LYS A 406 -0.84 -26.58 -5.47
N TRP A 407 0.13 -26.37 -4.59
CA TRP A 407 0.78 -25.08 -4.45
C TRP A 407 1.75 -24.81 -5.60
N SER A 408 2.79 -25.66 -5.75
CA SER A 408 3.87 -25.43 -6.72
C SER A 408 3.37 -25.57 -8.15
N ASP A 409 3.75 -24.62 -9.00
CA ASP A 409 3.42 -24.53 -10.43
C ASP A 409 1.93 -24.37 -10.74
N ASN A 410 1.11 -24.21 -9.70
CA ASN A 410 -0.34 -24.08 -9.79
C ASN A 410 -0.84 -22.83 -9.05
N VAL A 411 -1.18 -22.93 -7.76
CA VAL A 411 -1.77 -21.81 -7.01
C VAL A 411 -0.76 -20.70 -6.72
N ASN A 412 0.52 -21.00 -6.56
CA ASN A 412 1.55 -19.98 -6.45
C ASN A 412 1.63 -19.08 -7.70
N ILE A 413 1.40 -19.63 -8.90
CA ILE A 413 1.38 -18.86 -10.15
C ILE A 413 0.15 -17.94 -10.20
N THR A 414 -1.03 -18.47 -9.88
CA THR A 414 -2.26 -17.66 -9.88
C THR A 414 -2.28 -16.60 -8.78
N LEU A 415 -1.56 -16.83 -7.68
CA LEU A 415 -1.33 -15.81 -6.65
C LEU A 415 -0.45 -14.66 -7.19
N GLN A 416 0.54 -14.95 -8.06
CA GLN A 416 1.30 -13.89 -8.74
C GLN A 416 0.43 -13.06 -9.69
N TRP A 417 -0.50 -13.71 -10.39
CA TRP A 417 -1.40 -13.03 -11.32
C TRP A 417 -2.26 -11.97 -10.62
N LYS A 418 -2.52 -12.09 -9.33
CA LYS A 418 -3.28 -11.09 -8.56
C LYS A 418 -2.61 -9.70 -8.45
N ALA A 419 -1.43 -9.51 -8.98
CA ALA A 419 -0.85 -8.19 -9.19
C ALA A 419 -1.35 -7.50 -10.47
N ASN A 420 -1.97 -8.25 -11.40
CA ASN A 420 -2.47 -7.75 -12.67
C ASN A 420 -3.98 -7.48 -12.59
N PRO A 421 -4.47 -6.29 -13.04
CA PRO A 421 -5.88 -5.93 -13.07
C PRO A 421 -6.80 -6.96 -13.74
N GLU A 422 -6.35 -7.62 -14.81
CA GLU A 422 -7.09 -8.68 -15.48
C GLU A 422 -7.55 -9.79 -14.51
N TYR A 423 -6.67 -10.16 -13.55
CA TYR A 423 -6.95 -11.26 -12.64
C TYR A 423 -7.52 -10.82 -11.31
N PHE A 424 -7.05 -9.71 -10.71
CA PHE A 424 -7.61 -9.31 -9.44
C PHE A 424 -9.02 -8.70 -9.55
N ASN A 425 -9.43 -8.21 -10.74
CA ASN A 425 -10.80 -7.79 -11.04
C ASN A 425 -11.67 -8.93 -11.61
N ASP A 426 -11.11 -10.13 -11.78
CA ASP A 426 -11.88 -11.28 -12.22
C ASP A 426 -13.06 -11.55 -11.25
N ASN A 427 -14.20 -11.97 -11.80
CA ASN A 427 -15.42 -12.21 -11.03
C ASN A 427 -15.30 -13.30 -9.95
N VAL A 428 -14.28 -14.17 -10.03
CA VAL A 428 -13.99 -15.16 -8.99
C VAL A 428 -13.16 -14.61 -7.84
N CYS A 429 -12.54 -13.43 -7.99
CA CYS A 429 -11.78 -12.75 -6.97
C CYS A 429 -12.67 -11.84 -6.13
N LYS A 430 -12.42 -11.81 -4.81
CA LYS A 430 -13.16 -11.00 -3.84
C LYS A 430 -12.27 -10.04 -3.04
N PHE A 431 -10.95 -10.26 -3.04
CA PHE A 431 -9.98 -9.57 -2.19
C PHE A 431 -9.07 -8.63 -2.98
N GLY A 432 -9.33 -8.42 -4.28
CA GLY A 432 -8.67 -7.42 -5.11
C GLY A 432 -7.17 -7.63 -5.29
N TYR A 433 -6.45 -6.52 -5.51
CA TYR A 433 -5.02 -6.48 -5.76
C TYR A 433 -4.20 -7.14 -4.65
N PHE A 434 -3.21 -7.94 -5.07
CA PHE A 434 -2.23 -8.51 -4.16
C PHE A 434 -0.89 -8.84 -4.85
N ARG A 435 0.23 -8.50 -4.21
CA ARG A 435 1.58 -8.84 -4.69
C ARG A 435 2.02 -10.20 -4.15
N GLY A 436 1.73 -11.28 -4.88
CA GLY A 436 1.97 -12.65 -4.47
C GLY A 436 3.43 -13.07 -4.31
N SER A 437 4.38 -12.37 -4.95
CA SER A 437 5.79 -12.76 -4.99
C SER A 437 6.45 -12.91 -3.61
N GLN A 438 6.12 -12.05 -2.66
CA GLN A 438 6.66 -12.12 -1.29
C GLN A 438 6.13 -13.34 -0.54
N THR A 439 4.84 -13.64 -0.66
CA THR A 439 4.22 -14.80 -0.03
C THR A 439 4.79 -16.11 -0.57
N ILE A 440 5.03 -16.18 -1.88
CA ILE A 440 5.65 -17.35 -2.52
C ILE A 440 7.07 -17.55 -2.01
N ALA A 441 7.85 -16.46 -1.94
CA ALA A 441 9.20 -16.49 -1.40
C ALA A 441 9.20 -16.87 0.09
N TYR A 442 8.21 -16.43 0.87
CA TYR A 442 8.04 -16.77 2.28
C TYR A 442 7.77 -18.27 2.46
N VAL A 443 6.83 -18.86 1.73
CA VAL A 443 6.56 -20.32 1.79
C VAL A 443 7.84 -21.09 1.52
N LYS A 444 8.55 -20.76 0.44
CA LYS A 444 9.83 -21.38 0.12
C LYS A 444 10.88 -21.22 1.23
N LYS A 445 11.02 -20.03 1.80
CA LYS A 445 11.94 -19.75 2.92
C LYS A 445 11.66 -20.64 4.13
N VAL A 446 10.38 -20.81 4.49
CA VAL A 446 9.98 -21.67 5.61
C VAL A 446 10.29 -23.13 5.30
N GLU A 447 9.99 -23.62 4.10
CA GLU A 447 10.31 -24.99 3.66
C GLU A 447 11.83 -25.26 3.68
N ASP A 448 12.62 -24.35 3.12
CA ASP A 448 14.09 -24.46 3.09
C ASP A 448 14.67 -24.47 4.52
N CYS A 449 14.13 -23.65 5.41
CA CYS A 449 14.51 -23.59 6.82
C CYS A 449 14.13 -24.88 7.57
N TYR A 450 12.92 -25.38 7.37
CA TYR A 450 12.45 -26.64 7.96
C TYR A 450 13.32 -27.83 7.52
N ASN A 451 13.62 -27.91 6.23
CA ASN A 451 14.51 -28.95 5.69
C ASN A 451 15.89 -28.86 6.33
N TYR A 452 16.44 -27.66 6.50
CA TYR A 452 17.72 -27.47 7.18
C TYR A 452 17.66 -27.93 8.63
N PHE A 453 16.65 -27.56 9.41
CA PHE A 453 16.49 -28.00 10.80
C PHE A 453 16.34 -29.53 10.91
N SER A 454 15.55 -30.13 10.01
CA SER A 454 15.31 -31.56 9.97
C SER A 454 16.57 -32.37 9.63
N THR A 455 17.51 -31.81 8.87
CA THR A 455 18.81 -32.47 8.59
C THR A 455 19.79 -32.37 9.76
N LYS A 456 19.65 -31.31 10.60
CA LYS A 456 20.56 -31.07 11.73
C LYS A 456 20.09 -31.69 13.05
N ILE A 457 18.79 -31.92 13.19
CA ILE A 457 18.17 -32.45 14.42
C ILE A 457 17.39 -33.72 14.04
N LYS A 458 17.95 -34.85 14.44
CA LYS A 458 17.32 -36.16 14.27
C LYS A 458 16.20 -36.42 15.28
#